data_bc5f38d9acd7024a69902c3cc57cdf6b
#
_entry.id   bc5f38d9acd7024a69902c3cc57cdf6b
#
_cell.length_a   1.000
_cell.length_b   1.000
_cell.length_c   1.000
_cell.angle_alpha   90.00
_cell.angle_beta   90.00
_cell.angle_gamma   90.00
#
_symmetry.space_group_name_H-M   'P 1'
#
loop_
_entity.id
_entity.type
_entity.pdbx_description
1 polymer ?
#
loop_
_entity_poly.entity_id
_entity_poly.type
_entity_poly.pdbx_seq_one_letter_code
_entity_poly.pdbx_strand_id
1 'polypeptide(L)'
;MRALVVGGGCRGLDLARALTADGHAVRMVTRRPEARADIEAAGAECFAGDPDVVGTLRYALDNVTILLWLLGTASGPADTVAALHGSRLRMMLSRTTDTTVRGVVYEAAGTVGPEVLAGGVEEMRHARRMNEIPYALLETGREDGAAWVAAARVAIDALLTAGRSGAA
;
A
#
# COMPACT_ATOMS: atom_id res chain seq x y z
N MET A 1 10.24 -8.35 7.87
CA MET A 1 9.31 -7.21 8.03
C MET A 1 7.85 -7.66 7.95
N ARG A 2 6.89 -6.80 8.36
CA ARG A 2 5.46 -7.01 8.08
C ARG A 2 4.97 -5.93 7.12
N ALA A 3 4.37 -6.34 6.00
CA ALA A 3 3.74 -5.45 5.04
C ALA A 3 2.21 -5.43 5.21
N LEU A 4 1.60 -4.25 5.15
CA LEU A 4 0.15 -4.09 5.00
C LEU A 4 -0.15 -3.74 3.54
N VAL A 5 -0.91 -4.59 2.87
CA VAL A 5 -1.33 -4.39 1.47
C VAL A 5 -2.78 -3.90 1.45
N VAL A 6 -3.00 -2.70 0.93
CA VAL A 6 -4.32 -2.12 0.71
C VAL A 6 -4.56 -2.04 -0.80
N GLY A 7 -5.49 -2.81 -1.31
CA GLY A 7 -5.75 -2.93 -2.75
C GLY A 7 -4.85 -3.94 -3.45
N GLY A 8 -4.47 -3.65 -4.68
CA GLY A 8 -3.58 -4.49 -5.49
C GLY A 8 -4.29 -5.56 -6.33
N GLY A 9 -5.48 -6.01 -5.97
CA GLY A 9 -6.21 -7.06 -6.69
C GLY A 9 -5.36 -8.31 -6.90
N CYS A 10 -5.41 -8.95 -8.09
CA CYS A 10 -4.61 -10.14 -8.40
C CYS A 10 -3.10 -9.87 -8.28
N ARG A 11 -2.63 -8.67 -8.66
CA ARG A 11 -1.21 -8.29 -8.53
C ARG A 11 -0.78 -8.17 -7.07
N GLY A 12 -1.69 -7.71 -6.19
CA GLY A 12 -1.47 -7.71 -4.74
C GLY A 12 -1.29 -9.12 -4.18
N LEU A 13 -2.03 -10.12 -4.69
CA LEU A 13 -1.87 -11.53 -4.32
C LEU A 13 -0.51 -12.08 -4.81
N ASP A 14 -0.10 -11.75 -6.04
CA ASP A 14 1.20 -12.17 -6.58
C ASP A 14 2.35 -11.56 -5.76
N LEU A 15 2.23 -10.28 -5.40
CA LEU A 15 3.19 -9.62 -4.51
C LEU A 15 3.20 -10.26 -3.12
N ALA A 16 2.04 -10.60 -2.56
CA ALA A 16 1.95 -11.26 -1.27
C ALA A 16 2.66 -12.62 -1.28
N ARG A 17 2.47 -13.44 -2.33
CA ARG A 17 3.18 -14.72 -2.51
C ARG A 17 4.69 -14.51 -2.57
N ALA A 18 5.16 -13.51 -3.33
CA ALA A 18 6.58 -13.22 -3.44
C ALA A 18 7.18 -12.80 -2.09
N LEU A 19 6.53 -11.90 -1.36
CA LEU A 19 6.99 -11.44 -0.06
C LEU A 19 6.96 -12.54 1.01
N THR A 20 5.95 -13.40 1.01
CA THR A 20 5.87 -14.53 1.95
C THR A 20 6.93 -15.59 1.64
N ALA A 21 7.23 -15.83 0.36
CA ALA A 21 8.32 -16.70 -0.05
C ALA A 21 9.71 -16.18 0.42
N ASP A 22 9.87 -14.86 0.49
CA ASP A 22 11.07 -14.21 1.03
C ASP A 22 11.10 -14.19 2.58
N GLY A 23 10.13 -14.82 3.26
CA GLY A 23 10.06 -14.89 4.72
C GLY A 23 9.47 -13.65 5.39
N HIS A 24 8.76 -12.80 4.64
CA HIS A 24 8.06 -11.64 5.19
C HIS A 24 6.64 -11.97 5.62
N ALA A 25 6.14 -11.32 6.67
CA ALA A 25 4.74 -11.37 7.03
C ALA A 25 3.95 -10.37 6.16
N VAL A 26 2.82 -10.79 5.63
CA VAL A 26 1.95 -9.95 4.82
C VAL A 26 0.54 -9.96 5.40
N ARG A 27 -0.06 -8.79 5.55
CA ARG A 27 -1.47 -8.59 5.88
C ARG A 27 -2.14 -7.92 4.69
N MET A 28 -3.24 -8.48 4.20
CA MET A 28 -3.99 -7.91 3.08
C MET A 28 -5.38 -7.46 3.52
N VAL A 29 -5.71 -6.22 3.18
CA VAL A 29 -7.04 -5.66 3.43
C VAL A 29 -8.01 -6.08 2.32
N THR A 30 -9.19 -6.52 2.72
CA THR A 30 -10.29 -6.77 1.78
C THR A 30 -11.65 -6.36 2.36
N ARG A 31 -12.51 -5.84 1.50
CA ARG A 31 -13.93 -5.61 1.79
C ARG A 31 -14.78 -6.85 1.51
N ARG A 32 -14.21 -7.81 0.77
CA ARG A 32 -14.93 -8.98 0.25
C ARG A 32 -14.58 -10.22 1.06
N PRO A 33 -15.53 -10.77 1.83
CA PRO A 33 -15.28 -12.00 2.61
C PRO A 33 -14.83 -13.18 1.76
N GLU A 34 -15.31 -13.27 0.50
CA GLU A 34 -14.94 -14.32 -0.45
C GLU A 34 -13.48 -14.31 -0.87
N ALA A 35 -12.80 -13.17 -0.76
CA ALA A 35 -11.37 -13.07 -1.08
C ALA A 35 -10.45 -13.69 0.00
N ARG A 36 -10.99 -14.06 1.16
CA ARG A 36 -10.23 -14.63 2.28
C ARG A 36 -9.41 -15.85 1.86
N ALA A 37 -10.03 -16.79 1.19
CA ALA A 37 -9.37 -18.04 0.81
C ALA A 37 -8.16 -17.81 -0.11
N ASP A 38 -8.26 -16.89 -1.07
CA ASP A 38 -7.17 -16.53 -1.98
C ASP A 38 -6.03 -15.82 -1.25
N ILE A 39 -6.37 -14.94 -0.30
CA ILE A 39 -5.40 -14.22 0.54
C ILE A 39 -4.62 -15.21 1.41
N GLU A 40 -5.32 -16.11 2.10
CA GLU A 40 -4.70 -17.14 2.94
C GLU A 40 -3.87 -18.13 2.13
N ALA A 41 -4.33 -18.50 0.92
CA ALA A 41 -3.57 -19.33 -0.02
C ALA A 41 -2.30 -18.62 -0.55
N ALA A 42 -2.26 -17.30 -0.56
CA ALA A 42 -1.05 -16.52 -0.85
C ALA A 42 -0.08 -16.43 0.34
N GLY A 43 -0.40 -17.05 1.48
CA GLY A 43 0.38 -17.01 2.71
C GLY A 43 0.21 -15.72 3.52
N ALA A 44 -0.79 -14.90 3.21
CA ALA A 44 -1.04 -13.63 3.86
C ALA A 44 -2.17 -13.72 4.91
N GLU A 45 -2.10 -12.87 5.93
CA GLU A 45 -3.18 -12.65 6.88
C GLU A 45 -4.30 -11.84 6.21
N CYS A 46 -5.53 -12.35 6.24
CA CYS A 46 -6.70 -11.63 5.73
C CYS A 46 -7.24 -10.68 6.79
N PHE A 47 -7.32 -9.38 6.45
CA PHE A 47 -7.88 -8.35 7.31
C PHE A 47 -9.14 -7.74 6.67
N ALA A 48 -10.28 -7.86 7.37
CA ALA A 48 -11.53 -7.25 6.91
C ALA A 48 -11.51 -5.73 7.15
N GLY A 49 -11.57 -4.94 6.08
CA GLY A 49 -11.54 -3.49 6.16
C GLY A 49 -11.82 -2.83 4.82
N ASP A 50 -12.12 -1.54 4.87
CA ASP A 50 -12.44 -0.73 3.69
C ASP A 50 -11.57 0.53 3.66
N PRO A 51 -10.73 0.73 2.64
CA PRO A 51 -9.94 1.95 2.51
C PRO A 51 -10.76 3.23 2.34
N ASP A 52 -12.02 3.14 1.88
CA ASP A 52 -12.92 4.30 1.88
C ASP A 52 -13.42 4.65 3.29
N VAL A 53 -13.44 3.68 4.20
CA VAL A 53 -13.77 3.87 5.63
C VAL A 53 -12.50 3.62 6.46
N VAL A 54 -11.55 4.56 6.44
CA VAL A 54 -10.21 4.41 7.03
C VAL A 54 -10.24 4.00 8.52
N GLY A 55 -11.32 4.33 9.23
CA GLY A 55 -11.52 3.87 10.61
C GLY A 55 -11.47 2.35 10.77
N THR A 56 -11.89 1.59 9.75
CA THR A 56 -11.86 0.12 9.73
C THR A 56 -10.44 -0.45 9.66
N LEU A 57 -9.46 0.37 9.24
CA LEU A 57 -8.06 -0.02 9.10
C LEU A 57 -7.21 0.26 10.35
N ARG A 58 -7.82 0.77 11.43
CA ARG A 58 -7.07 1.20 12.62
C ARG A 58 -6.13 0.12 13.14
N TYR A 59 -6.62 -1.10 13.32
CA TYR A 59 -5.84 -2.23 13.83
C TYR A 59 -5.05 -2.96 12.75
N ALA A 60 -5.28 -2.63 11.47
CA ALA A 60 -4.50 -3.20 10.38
C ALA A 60 -3.03 -2.77 10.43
N LEU A 61 -2.75 -1.59 11.02
CA LEU A 61 -1.40 -1.03 11.15
C LEU A 61 -0.56 -1.66 12.26
N ASP A 62 -1.13 -2.53 13.10
CA ASP A 62 -0.43 -3.12 14.24
C ASP A 62 0.79 -3.94 13.77
N ASN A 63 1.98 -3.55 14.27
CA ASN A 63 3.27 -4.15 13.93
C ASN A 63 3.64 -4.10 12.43
N VAL A 64 3.06 -3.19 11.65
CA VAL A 64 3.37 -2.99 10.24
C VAL A 64 4.66 -2.19 10.09
N THR A 65 5.54 -2.65 9.20
CA THR A 65 6.78 -1.95 8.84
C THR A 65 6.62 -1.12 7.57
N ILE A 66 5.92 -1.66 6.56
CA ILE A 66 5.69 -1.00 5.27
C ILE A 66 4.19 -1.03 4.95
N LEU A 67 3.64 0.14 4.66
CA LEU A 67 2.30 0.28 4.10
C LEU A 67 2.39 0.32 2.56
N LEU A 68 1.58 -0.50 1.90
CA LEU A 68 1.45 -0.54 0.44
C LEU A 68 0.04 -0.06 0.09
N TRP A 69 -0.07 1.15 -0.50
CA TRP A 69 -1.33 1.74 -0.95
C TRP A 69 -1.46 1.55 -2.45
N LEU A 70 -2.06 0.41 -2.85
CA LEU A 70 -2.06 -0.12 -4.21
C LEU A 70 -3.45 0.00 -4.85
N LEU A 71 -3.92 1.22 -5.02
CA LEU A 71 -5.27 1.54 -5.50
C LEU A 71 -5.27 2.21 -6.88
N GLY A 72 -4.16 2.17 -7.63
CA GLY A 72 -4.04 2.77 -8.96
C GLY A 72 -5.02 2.24 -10.00
N THR A 73 -5.69 1.11 -9.73
CA THR A 73 -6.75 0.56 -10.57
C THR A 73 -8.11 0.46 -9.85
N ALA A 74 -8.28 1.24 -8.78
CA ALA A 74 -9.56 1.32 -8.09
C ALA A 74 -10.67 1.74 -9.04
N SER A 75 -11.85 1.15 -8.88
CA SER A 75 -13.04 1.45 -9.69
C SER A 75 -14.23 1.74 -8.79
N GLY A 76 -15.16 2.54 -9.30
CA GLY A 76 -16.35 2.96 -8.58
C GLY A 76 -16.74 4.40 -8.93
N PRO A 77 -17.61 5.04 -8.12
CA PRO A 77 -17.96 6.45 -8.30
C PRO A 77 -16.70 7.34 -8.28
N ALA A 78 -16.63 8.32 -9.18
CA ALA A 78 -15.46 9.17 -9.37
C ALA A 78 -15.01 9.85 -8.07
N ASP A 79 -15.95 10.36 -7.28
CA ASP A 79 -15.65 11.02 -6.00
C ASP A 79 -15.05 10.05 -4.96
N THR A 80 -15.51 8.79 -4.94
CA THR A 80 -14.95 7.75 -4.07
C THR A 80 -13.52 7.41 -4.49
N VAL A 81 -13.29 7.22 -5.79
CA VAL A 81 -11.94 6.94 -6.31
C VAL A 81 -11.00 8.12 -6.03
N ALA A 82 -11.45 9.35 -6.28
CA ALA A 82 -10.66 10.54 -5.96
C ALA A 82 -10.33 10.63 -4.45
N ALA A 83 -11.29 10.32 -3.59
CA ALA A 83 -11.08 10.32 -2.15
C ALA A 83 -10.02 9.30 -1.69
N LEU A 84 -9.94 8.12 -2.33
CA LEU A 84 -8.93 7.09 -2.02
C LEU A 84 -7.49 7.59 -2.28
N HIS A 85 -7.30 8.50 -3.22
CA HIS A 85 -6.01 9.12 -3.55
C HIS A 85 -5.80 10.50 -2.90
N GLY A 86 -6.83 11.04 -2.25
CA GLY A 86 -6.80 12.33 -1.56
C GLY A 86 -7.07 12.19 -0.06
N SER A 87 -8.30 12.50 0.36
CA SER A 87 -8.65 12.60 1.79
C SER A 87 -8.47 11.28 2.58
N ARG A 88 -8.74 10.12 1.97
CA ARG A 88 -8.55 8.81 2.62
C ARG A 88 -7.07 8.46 2.76
N LEU A 89 -6.27 8.70 1.72
CA LEU A 89 -4.82 8.54 1.78
C LEU A 89 -4.22 9.45 2.86
N ARG A 90 -4.56 10.75 2.85
CA ARG A 90 -4.10 11.69 3.88
C ARG A 90 -4.43 11.23 5.29
N MET A 91 -5.67 10.76 5.52
CA MET A 91 -6.08 10.22 6.82
C MET A 91 -5.28 8.97 7.20
N MET A 92 -5.01 8.08 6.25
CA MET A 92 -4.20 6.89 6.49
C MET A 92 -2.77 7.26 6.83
N LEU A 93 -2.15 8.19 6.09
CA LEU A 93 -0.79 8.68 6.34
C LEU A 93 -0.67 9.35 7.71
N SER A 94 -1.65 10.13 8.15
CA SER A 94 -1.63 10.72 9.49
C SER A 94 -1.65 9.66 10.60
N ARG A 95 -2.31 8.52 10.36
CA ARG A 95 -2.34 7.40 11.32
C ARG A 95 -1.04 6.61 11.40
N THR A 96 -0.15 6.71 10.42
CA THR A 96 1.14 6.00 10.46
C THR A 96 2.14 6.68 11.41
N THR A 97 1.93 7.94 11.78
CA THR A 97 2.89 8.74 12.56
C THR A 97 3.24 8.12 13.91
N ASP A 98 2.26 7.54 14.61
CA ASP A 98 2.43 6.93 15.93
C ASP A 98 2.48 5.39 15.86
N THR A 99 2.97 4.84 14.76
CA THR A 99 3.05 3.39 14.54
C THR A 99 4.48 2.92 14.24
N THR A 100 4.62 1.62 13.99
CA THR A 100 5.89 1.01 13.55
C THR A 100 6.16 1.15 12.06
N VAL A 101 5.29 1.84 11.29
CA VAL A 101 5.45 2.05 9.86
C VAL A 101 6.67 2.92 9.59
N ARG A 102 7.59 2.41 8.76
CA ARG A 102 8.85 3.07 8.38
C ARG A 102 8.86 3.59 6.96
N GLY A 103 7.81 3.30 6.20
CA GLY A 103 7.69 3.79 4.84
C GLY A 103 6.40 3.36 4.18
N VAL A 104 6.06 4.06 3.10
CA VAL A 104 4.84 3.85 2.33
C VAL A 104 5.19 3.68 0.86
N VAL A 105 4.68 2.62 0.22
CA VAL A 105 4.69 2.50 -1.24
C VAL A 105 3.33 2.96 -1.75
N TYR A 106 3.33 3.92 -2.65
CA TYR A 106 2.13 4.43 -3.31
C TYR A 106 2.12 4.05 -4.78
N GLU A 107 1.03 3.42 -5.25
CA GLU A 107 0.86 3.09 -6.67
C GLU A 107 0.42 4.34 -7.44
N ALA A 108 1.36 4.88 -8.22
CA ALA A 108 1.19 6.11 -9.00
C ALA A 108 0.87 5.83 -10.47
N ALA A 109 0.60 4.57 -10.84
CA ALA A 109 0.23 4.14 -12.18
C ALA A 109 -1.00 3.23 -12.12
N GLY A 110 -1.78 3.19 -13.20
CA GLY A 110 -2.96 2.33 -13.30
C GLY A 110 -4.02 2.89 -14.23
N THR A 111 -5.27 2.48 -14.02
CA THR A 111 -6.43 2.93 -14.81
C THR A 111 -7.14 4.13 -14.19
N VAL A 112 -6.80 4.50 -12.98
CA VAL A 112 -7.28 5.74 -12.34
C VAL A 112 -6.73 6.95 -13.11
N GLY A 113 -7.54 7.99 -13.26
CA GLY A 113 -7.16 9.18 -14.02
C GLY A 113 -5.85 9.80 -13.53
N PRO A 114 -4.98 10.26 -14.44
CA PRO A 114 -3.64 10.74 -14.11
C PRO A 114 -3.65 11.93 -13.14
N GLU A 115 -4.66 12.79 -13.20
CA GLU A 115 -4.81 13.92 -12.26
C GLU A 115 -5.10 13.44 -10.83
N VAL A 116 -5.89 12.38 -10.67
CA VAL A 116 -6.19 11.77 -9.37
C VAL A 116 -4.94 11.12 -8.79
N LEU A 117 -4.19 10.37 -9.61
CA LEU A 117 -2.93 9.75 -9.20
C LEU A 117 -1.89 10.81 -8.81
N ALA A 118 -1.78 11.90 -9.59
CA ALA A 118 -0.91 13.04 -9.27
C ALA A 118 -1.29 13.70 -7.94
N GLY A 119 -2.59 13.81 -7.64
CA GLY A 119 -3.08 14.25 -6.33
C GLY A 119 -2.57 13.38 -5.19
N GLY A 120 -2.58 12.05 -5.36
CA GLY A 120 -2.02 11.12 -4.38
C GLY A 120 -0.51 11.28 -4.19
N VAL A 121 0.24 11.54 -5.26
CA VAL A 121 1.68 11.85 -5.16
C VAL A 121 1.91 13.13 -4.32
N GLU A 122 1.07 14.16 -4.46
CA GLU A 122 1.15 15.36 -3.63
C GLU A 122 0.86 15.07 -2.15
N GLU A 123 -0.09 14.16 -1.84
CA GLU A 123 -0.33 13.72 -0.47
C GLU A 123 0.92 13.01 0.11
N MET A 124 1.60 12.17 -0.67
CA MET A 124 2.85 11.53 -0.25
C MET A 124 3.95 12.56 0.02
N ARG A 125 4.11 13.55 -0.87
CA ARG A 125 5.08 14.65 -0.68
C ARG A 125 4.75 15.48 0.56
N HIS A 126 3.47 15.76 0.79
CA HIS A 126 3.02 16.48 1.98
C HIS A 126 3.36 15.70 3.26
N ALA A 127 3.02 14.43 3.33
CA ALA A 127 3.33 13.57 4.48
C ALA A 127 4.85 13.48 4.75
N ARG A 128 5.67 13.43 3.69
CA ARG A 128 7.13 13.46 3.82
C ARG A 128 7.63 14.77 4.44
N ARG A 129 7.06 15.91 4.03
CA ARG A 129 7.47 17.22 4.56
C ARG A 129 7.01 17.43 6.00
N MET A 130 5.79 16.98 6.35
CA MET A 130 5.18 17.29 7.65
C MET A 130 5.51 16.27 8.72
N ASN A 131 5.61 15.01 8.38
CA ASN A 131 5.74 13.89 9.31
C ASN A 131 6.98 13.03 9.04
N GLU A 132 7.84 13.45 8.11
CA GLU A 132 9.08 12.76 7.73
C GLU A 132 8.85 11.31 7.24
N ILE A 133 7.64 10.96 6.83
CA ILE A 133 7.29 9.61 6.37
C ILE A 133 8.03 9.31 5.05
N PRO A 134 8.97 8.36 5.01
CA PRO A 134 9.61 7.93 3.76
C PRO A 134 8.59 7.29 2.83
N TYR A 135 8.71 7.55 1.53
CA TYR A 135 7.84 6.88 0.54
C TYR A 135 8.59 6.52 -0.72
N ALA A 136 8.04 5.58 -1.46
CA ALA A 136 8.44 5.22 -2.81
C ALA A 136 7.21 5.20 -3.73
N LEU A 137 7.38 5.60 -4.97
CA LEU A 137 6.33 5.55 -5.99
C LEU A 137 6.47 4.27 -6.81
N LEU A 138 5.36 3.57 -7.00
CA LEU A 138 5.26 2.45 -7.93
C LEU A 138 4.62 2.98 -9.21
N GLU A 139 5.44 3.28 -10.21
CA GLU A 139 5.05 3.89 -11.49
C GLU A 139 4.95 2.85 -12.61
N THR A 140 5.25 1.58 -12.33
CA THR A 140 5.14 0.49 -13.29
C THR A 140 3.68 0.14 -13.53
N GLY A 141 3.26 0.14 -14.79
CA GLY A 141 1.92 -0.31 -15.20
C GLY A 141 1.70 -1.79 -14.88
N ARG A 142 0.44 -2.20 -14.80
CA ARG A 142 0.04 -3.57 -14.44
C ARG A 142 -0.03 -4.54 -15.62
N GLU A 143 0.33 -4.12 -16.83
CA GLU A 143 0.29 -4.93 -18.04
C GLU A 143 1.26 -6.12 -17.94
N ASP A 144 2.47 -5.88 -17.45
CA ASP A 144 3.42 -6.91 -17.08
C ASP A 144 3.41 -7.15 -15.57
N GLY A 145 2.77 -8.25 -15.17
CA GLY A 145 2.62 -8.59 -13.76
C GLY A 145 3.94 -8.92 -13.06
N ALA A 146 4.86 -9.55 -13.75
CA ALA A 146 6.17 -9.88 -13.19
C ALA A 146 7.01 -8.61 -12.98
N ALA A 147 7.02 -7.70 -13.94
CA ALA A 147 7.69 -6.41 -13.81
C ALA A 147 7.08 -5.56 -12.70
N TRP A 148 5.75 -5.55 -12.57
CA TRP A 148 5.07 -4.83 -11.50
C TRP A 148 5.45 -5.36 -10.11
N VAL A 149 5.44 -6.68 -9.90
CA VAL A 149 5.87 -7.30 -8.63
C VAL A 149 7.33 -7.01 -8.34
N ALA A 150 8.21 -7.11 -9.35
CA ALA A 150 9.62 -6.80 -9.18
C ALA A 150 9.84 -5.33 -8.78
N ALA A 151 9.15 -4.38 -9.43
CA ALA A 151 9.23 -2.96 -9.10
C ALA A 151 8.71 -2.66 -7.68
N ALA A 152 7.62 -3.30 -7.27
CA ALA A 152 7.10 -3.17 -5.91
C ALA A 152 8.10 -3.67 -4.86
N ARG A 153 8.79 -4.80 -5.11
CA ARG A 153 9.85 -5.32 -4.22
C ARG A 153 11.03 -4.35 -4.13
N VAL A 154 11.49 -3.80 -5.25
CA VAL A 154 12.56 -2.79 -5.27
C VAL A 154 12.17 -1.56 -4.45
N ALA A 155 10.93 -1.08 -4.58
CA ALA A 155 10.43 0.05 -3.81
C ALA A 155 10.43 -0.24 -2.30
N ILE A 156 10.01 -1.44 -1.89
CA ILE A 156 10.05 -1.90 -0.49
C ILE A 156 11.49 -1.94 0.03
N ASP A 157 12.40 -2.55 -0.70
CA ASP A 157 13.81 -2.71 -0.30
C ASP A 157 14.51 -1.36 -0.14
N ALA A 158 14.22 -0.40 -1.03
CA ALA A 158 14.73 0.96 -0.94
C ALA A 158 14.31 1.64 0.37
N LEU A 159 13.03 1.51 0.78
CA LEU A 159 12.52 2.06 2.03
C LEU A 159 13.16 1.39 3.26
N LEU A 160 13.35 0.08 3.23
CA LEU A 160 13.97 -0.67 4.34
C LEU A 160 15.46 -0.32 4.50
N THR A 161 16.15 -0.03 3.39
CA THR A 161 17.56 0.34 3.40
C THR A 161 17.75 1.78 3.88
N ALA A 162 16.94 2.71 3.42
CA ALA A 162 16.98 4.11 3.85
C ALA A 162 16.76 4.25 5.38
N GLY A 163 15.84 3.47 5.95
CA GLY A 163 15.58 3.46 7.40
C GLY A 163 16.76 2.93 8.25
N ARG A 164 17.68 2.16 7.67
CA ARG A 164 18.90 1.68 8.35
C ARG A 164 20.02 2.71 8.34
N SER A 165 20.12 3.54 7.32
CA SER A 165 21.17 4.56 7.18
C SER A 165 20.94 5.80 8.04
N GLY A 166 19.73 6.03 8.54
CA GLY A 166 19.40 7.15 9.44
C GLY A 166 19.53 6.86 10.92
N ALA A 167 19.97 5.65 11.30
CA ALA A 167 20.09 5.19 12.70
C ALA A 167 21.55 5.08 13.20
N ALA A 168 22.51 5.69 12.46
CA ALA A 168 23.94 5.73 12.83
C ALA A 168 24.36 7.13 13.29
#